data_109e29c147b12c3996b828a4cf579f2a
#
_entry.id   109e29c147b12c3996b828a4cf579f2a
#
_cell.length_a   1.000
_cell.length_b   1.000
_cell.length_c   1.000
_cell.angle_alpha   90.00
_cell.angle_beta   90.00
_cell.angle_gamma   90.00
#
_symmetry.space_group_name_H-M   'P 1'
#
loop_
_entity.id
_entity.type
_entity.pdbx_description
1 polymer ?
#
loop_
_entity_poly.entity_id
_entity_poly.type
_entity_poly.pdbx_seq_one_letter_code
_entity_poly.pdbx_strand_id
1 'polypeptide(L)'
;VCPSTLASGFDTYSNTALRRMFQGKKVSAILPYDSPASNENTDQLFTENRKRMSISGVQEKFSVLLEKNKLRLIGEGEKGQYILKPIPNVGKNANQMPANEHLTMQIARQVFGIETAENGLIFFKNGGPAYLTKRFDVKENGSKWAQEDFASLAGRTPQTHGEDFKYVGNYLELFTLLKKHVPAYPVESIKLMKLILFNYMFSNGDAHFKNFSLIETPLG
;
A
#
# COMPACT_ATOMS: atom_id res chain seq x y z
N VAL A 1 20.55 -7.77 3.78
CA VAL A 1 19.57 -7.20 4.74
C VAL A 1 18.21 -7.82 4.50
N CYS A 2 17.39 -7.89 5.55
CA CYS A 2 16.00 -8.37 5.46
C CYS A 2 15.17 -7.47 4.53
N PRO A 3 14.52 -8.01 3.48
CA PRO A 3 13.77 -7.21 2.51
C PRO A 3 12.53 -6.49 3.07
N SER A 4 12.13 -6.75 4.32
CA SER A 4 11.00 -6.06 4.96
C SER A 4 11.43 -5.17 6.12
N THR A 5 12.28 -5.64 7.04
CA THR A 5 12.63 -4.88 8.25
C THR A 5 13.92 -4.09 8.12
N LEU A 6 14.67 -4.25 7.03
CA LEU A 6 16.03 -3.72 6.82
C LEU A 6 17.07 -4.19 7.84
N ALA A 7 16.74 -5.17 8.70
CA ALA A 7 17.70 -5.74 9.66
C ALA A 7 18.89 -6.39 8.93
N SER A 8 20.09 -6.16 9.45
CA SER A 8 21.33 -6.76 8.94
C SER A 8 21.42 -8.27 9.21
N GLY A 9 22.29 -8.98 8.48
CA GLY A 9 22.55 -10.42 8.68
C GLY A 9 21.50 -11.36 8.08
N PHE A 10 20.67 -10.88 7.15
CA PHE A 10 19.66 -11.69 6.48
C PHE A 10 19.78 -11.61 4.96
N ASP A 11 19.68 -12.75 4.29
CA ASP A 11 19.60 -12.86 2.83
C ASP A 11 18.15 -13.03 2.34
N THR A 12 17.22 -13.20 3.28
CA THR A 12 15.78 -13.33 3.05
C THR A 12 15.00 -12.66 4.19
N TYR A 13 13.69 -12.88 4.27
CA TYR A 13 12.87 -12.31 5.34
C TYR A 13 13.30 -12.84 6.72
N SER A 14 13.50 -11.92 7.67
CA SER A 14 13.73 -12.24 9.08
C SER A 14 12.48 -12.89 9.72
N ASN A 15 12.66 -13.58 10.85
CA ASN A 15 11.51 -14.14 11.59
C ASN A 15 10.47 -13.08 11.98
N THR A 16 10.92 -11.86 12.28
CA THR A 16 10.03 -10.72 12.57
C THR A 16 9.22 -10.33 11.33
N ALA A 17 9.86 -10.23 10.15
CA ALA A 17 9.19 -9.97 8.89
C ALA A 17 8.18 -11.07 8.56
N LEU A 18 8.56 -12.34 8.69
CA LEU A 18 7.67 -13.47 8.44
C LEU A 18 6.43 -13.44 9.33
N ARG A 19 6.58 -13.14 10.63
CA ARG A 19 5.44 -13.01 11.55
C ARG A 19 4.51 -11.88 11.15
N ARG A 20 5.04 -10.69 10.89
CA ARG A 20 4.24 -9.48 10.58
C ARG A 20 3.55 -9.57 9.22
N MET A 21 4.31 -9.86 8.18
CA MET A 21 3.78 -9.90 6.81
C MET A 21 3.01 -11.17 6.51
N PHE A 22 3.49 -12.32 6.96
CA PHE A 22 3.04 -13.63 6.48
C PHE A 22 2.53 -14.57 7.58
N GLN A 23 2.18 -14.03 8.76
CA GLN A 23 1.64 -14.80 9.89
C GLN A 23 2.56 -15.97 10.31
N GLY A 24 3.88 -15.78 10.21
CA GLY A 24 4.89 -16.78 10.54
C GLY A 24 5.15 -17.82 9.45
N LYS A 25 4.43 -17.79 8.33
CA LYS A 25 4.67 -18.71 7.21
C LYS A 25 6.00 -18.39 6.54
N LYS A 26 6.78 -19.43 6.21
CA LYS A 26 8.05 -19.30 5.48
C LYS A 26 7.76 -18.98 4.01
N VAL A 27 7.86 -17.71 3.65
CA VAL A 27 7.63 -17.21 2.29
C VAL A 27 8.95 -16.83 1.66
N SER A 28 9.16 -17.20 0.39
CA SER A 28 10.32 -16.78 -0.39
C SER A 28 10.25 -15.29 -0.71
N ALA A 29 11.39 -14.61 -0.69
CA ALA A 29 11.51 -13.25 -1.22
C ALA A 29 11.54 -13.20 -2.77
N ILE A 30 11.40 -14.36 -3.43
CA ILE A 30 11.39 -14.48 -4.88
C ILE A 30 10.03 -15.03 -5.31
N LEU A 31 9.35 -14.31 -6.21
CA LEU A 31 8.12 -14.74 -6.85
C LEU A 31 8.39 -15.83 -7.90
N PRO A 32 7.42 -16.72 -8.16
CA PRO A 32 7.57 -17.74 -9.19
C PRO A 32 7.42 -17.22 -10.63
N TYR A 33 7.26 -15.92 -10.81
CA TYR A 33 7.03 -15.22 -12.08
C TYR A 33 8.22 -14.36 -12.46
N ASP A 34 8.44 -14.16 -13.74
CA ASP A 34 9.24 -13.05 -14.26
C ASP A 34 8.47 -11.73 -14.15
N SER A 35 9.14 -10.59 -14.24
CA SER A 35 8.49 -9.28 -14.18
C SER A 35 7.50 -9.08 -15.34
N PRO A 36 6.45 -8.24 -15.16
CA PRO A 36 5.56 -7.88 -16.26
C PRO A 36 6.34 -7.41 -17.50
N ALA A 37 5.83 -7.72 -18.69
CA ALA A 37 6.46 -7.40 -19.98
C ALA A 37 7.84 -8.01 -20.24
N SER A 38 8.29 -9.00 -19.42
CA SER A 38 9.55 -9.70 -19.68
C SER A 38 9.45 -10.73 -20.82
N ASN A 39 8.26 -11.29 -21.05
CA ASN A 39 7.93 -12.19 -22.15
C ASN A 39 6.41 -12.25 -22.36
N GLU A 40 5.96 -12.74 -23.54
CA GLU A 40 4.55 -12.77 -23.92
C GLU A 40 3.65 -13.53 -22.91
N ASN A 41 4.09 -14.70 -22.43
CA ASN A 41 3.30 -15.49 -21.48
C ASN A 41 3.12 -14.78 -20.12
N THR A 42 4.17 -14.14 -19.65
CA THR A 42 4.13 -13.38 -18.39
C THR A 42 3.26 -12.13 -18.55
N ASP A 43 3.38 -11.43 -19.68
CA ASP A 43 2.56 -10.25 -19.94
C ASP A 43 1.07 -10.61 -20.03
N GLN A 44 0.71 -11.74 -20.63
CA GLN A 44 -0.68 -12.22 -20.66
C GLN A 44 -1.24 -12.46 -19.26
N LEU A 45 -0.48 -13.15 -18.39
CA LEU A 45 -0.88 -13.41 -16.99
C LEU A 45 -1.15 -12.11 -16.22
N PHE A 46 -0.26 -11.13 -16.35
CA PHE A 46 -0.43 -9.83 -15.70
C PHE A 46 -1.55 -9.01 -16.34
N THR A 47 -1.74 -9.09 -17.65
CA THR A 47 -2.84 -8.41 -18.36
C THR A 47 -4.20 -8.92 -17.92
N GLU A 48 -4.37 -10.23 -17.77
CA GLU A 48 -5.60 -10.80 -17.22
C GLU A 48 -5.83 -10.36 -15.77
N ASN A 49 -4.77 -10.31 -14.96
CA ASN A 49 -4.87 -9.85 -13.59
C ASN A 49 -5.21 -8.35 -13.50
N ARG A 50 -4.69 -7.49 -14.39
CA ARG A 50 -5.07 -6.06 -14.50
C ARG A 50 -6.58 -5.87 -14.70
N LYS A 51 -7.19 -6.67 -15.56
CA LYS A 51 -8.64 -6.61 -15.85
C LYS A 51 -9.51 -6.93 -14.63
N ARG A 52 -8.98 -7.69 -13.68
CA ARG A 52 -9.67 -8.10 -12.43
C ARG A 52 -9.55 -7.09 -11.30
N MET A 53 -8.76 -6.05 -11.48
CA MET A 53 -8.51 -5.06 -10.42
C MET A 53 -9.27 -3.77 -10.66
N SER A 54 -10.11 -3.40 -9.71
CA SER A 54 -10.81 -2.10 -9.66
C SER A 54 -10.01 -1.00 -8.96
N ILE A 55 -8.67 -1.12 -8.88
CA ILE A 55 -7.86 -0.14 -8.15
C ILE A 55 -7.41 0.95 -9.12
N SER A 56 -7.96 2.16 -8.98
CA SER A 56 -7.53 3.34 -9.73
C SER A 56 -6.11 3.76 -9.33
N GLY A 57 -5.35 4.28 -10.25
CA GLY A 57 -4.02 4.87 -10.01
C GLY A 57 -3.13 4.79 -11.25
N VAL A 58 -2.18 5.70 -11.31
CA VAL A 58 -1.24 5.83 -12.44
C VAL A 58 -0.20 4.70 -12.45
N GLN A 59 0.15 4.16 -11.28
CA GLN A 59 1.13 3.08 -11.14
C GLN A 59 0.45 1.71 -11.23
N GLU A 60 1.01 0.79 -12.02
CA GLU A 60 0.59 -0.61 -12.04
C GLU A 60 0.69 -1.25 -10.67
N LYS A 61 -0.35 -1.98 -10.31
CA LYS A 61 -0.43 -2.75 -9.06
C LYS A 61 -1.24 -4.01 -9.29
N PHE A 62 -0.87 -5.08 -8.59
CA PHE A 62 -1.50 -6.38 -8.71
C PHE A 62 -1.95 -6.88 -7.36
N SER A 63 -3.08 -7.57 -7.35
CA SER A 63 -3.59 -8.21 -6.14
C SER A 63 -2.97 -9.59 -5.98
N VAL A 64 -2.48 -9.90 -4.78
CA VAL A 64 -1.73 -11.11 -4.49
C VAL A 64 -2.32 -11.81 -3.28
N LEU A 65 -2.33 -13.13 -3.31
CA LEU A 65 -2.81 -14.02 -2.26
C LEU A 65 -1.67 -14.91 -1.77
N LEU A 66 -1.61 -15.14 -0.45
CA LEU A 66 -0.70 -16.10 0.15
C LEU A 66 -1.37 -17.47 0.26
N GLU A 67 -0.90 -18.42 -0.53
CA GLU A 67 -1.37 -19.80 -0.53
C GLU A 67 -0.20 -20.78 -0.30
N LYS A 68 -0.32 -21.67 0.68
CA LYS A 68 0.70 -22.70 1.00
C LYS A 68 2.14 -22.18 0.98
N ASN A 69 2.42 -21.09 1.67
CA ASN A 69 3.73 -20.42 1.75
C ASN A 69 4.24 -19.78 0.43
N LYS A 70 3.40 -19.65 -0.59
CA LYS A 70 3.73 -18.99 -1.85
C LYS A 70 2.79 -17.83 -2.10
N LEU A 71 3.35 -16.74 -2.59
CA LEU A 71 2.57 -15.61 -3.08
C LEU A 71 2.22 -15.87 -4.55
N ARG A 72 0.96 -15.68 -4.89
CA ARG A 72 0.47 -15.77 -6.26
C ARG A 72 -0.50 -14.66 -6.60
N LEU A 73 -0.61 -14.34 -7.87
CA LEU A 73 -1.66 -13.47 -8.39
C LEU A 73 -3.04 -14.09 -8.11
N ILE A 74 -4.06 -13.23 -7.91
CA ILE A 74 -5.43 -13.69 -7.69
C ILE A 74 -6.03 -14.29 -8.95
N GLY A 75 -6.88 -15.30 -8.76
CA GLY A 75 -7.78 -15.83 -9.77
C GLY A 75 -9.09 -15.05 -9.87
N GLU A 76 -9.99 -15.51 -10.74
CA GLU A 76 -11.32 -14.95 -10.87
C GLU A 76 -12.15 -15.13 -9.59
N GLY A 77 -12.79 -14.06 -9.13
CA GLY A 77 -13.60 -14.06 -7.89
C GLY A 77 -12.80 -14.05 -6.58
N GLU A 78 -11.47 -14.17 -6.64
CA GLU A 78 -10.62 -14.14 -5.45
C GLU A 78 -10.33 -12.72 -4.95
N LYS A 79 -10.10 -12.59 -3.65
CA LYS A 79 -9.71 -11.34 -3.00
C LYS A 79 -8.26 -11.44 -2.52
N GLY A 80 -7.42 -10.50 -2.95
CA GLY A 80 -6.02 -10.46 -2.53
C GLY A 80 -5.84 -9.90 -1.12
N GLN A 81 -4.84 -10.44 -0.44
CA GLN A 81 -4.40 -10.00 0.88
C GLN A 81 -3.24 -8.99 0.80
N TYR A 82 -2.59 -8.91 -0.35
CA TYR A 82 -1.45 -8.05 -0.61
C TYR A 82 -1.64 -7.28 -1.90
N ILE A 83 -0.95 -6.14 -1.98
CA ILE A 83 -0.77 -5.35 -3.21
C ILE A 83 0.69 -5.45 -3.61
N LEU A 84 0.94 -5.85 -4.84
CA LEU A 84 2.25 -5.91 -5.47
C LEU A 84 2.38 -4.76 -6.46
N LYS A 85 3.43 -3.96 -6.32
CA LYS A 85 3.75 -2.84 -7.22
C LYS A 85 5.11 -3.10 -7.86
N PRO A 86 5.16 -3.53 -9.13
CA PRO A 86 6.42 -3.68 -9.87
C PRO A 86 7.04 -2.32 -10.20
N ILE A 87 8.21 -2.36 -10.80
CA ILE A 87 8.81 -1.17 -11.43
C ILE A 87 7.83 -0.67 -12.50
N PRO A 88 7.41 0.61 -12.47
CA PRO A 88 6.53 1.16 -13.49
C PRO A 88 7.28 1.29 -14.83
N ASN A 89 6.53 1.18 -15.93
CA ASN A 89 7.09 1.24 -17.28
C ASN A 89 7.55 2.66 -17.68
N VAL A 90 7.12 3.69 -16.95
CA VAL A 90 7.40 5.09 -17.23
C VAL A 90 7.80 5.84 -15.97
N GLY A 91 8.61 6.85 -16.13
CA GLY A 91 9.03 7.75 -15.05
C GLY A 91 10.54 7.83 -14.89
N LYS A 92 11.02 9.00 -14.46
CA LYS A 92 12.42 9.19 -14.11
C LYS A 92 12.76 8.33 -12.88
N ASN A 93 13.85 7.56 -12.96
CA ASN A 93 14.28 6.66 -11.89
C ASN A 93 13.23 5.57 -11.50
N ALA A 94 12.41 5.14 -12.45
CA ALA A 94 11.36 4.14 -12.23
C ALA A 94 11.87 2.87 -11.52
N ASN A 95 13.09 2.43 -11.84
CA ASN A 95 13.74 1.26 -11.25
C ASN A 95 13.99 1.40 -9.73
N GLN A 96 14.02 2.60 -9.19
CA GLN A 96 14.21 2.87 -7.77
C GLN A 96 12.88 2.98 -7.00
N MET A 97 11.74 3.10 -7.69
CA MET A 97 10.45 3.37 -7.04
C MET A 97 10.05 2.33 -6.00
N PRO A 98 10.17 1.01 -6.24
CA PRO A 98 9.83 0.01 -5.22
C PRO A 98 10.71 0.14 -3.96
N ALA A 99 12.01 0.38 -4.14
CA ALA A 99 12.94 0.54 -3.03
C ALA A 99 12.70 1.85 -2.28
N ASN A 100 12.42 2.95 -2.99
CA ASN A 100 12.12 4.25 -2.39
C ASN A 100 10.82 4.19 -1.56
N GLU A 101 9.76 3.58 -2.09
CA GLU A 101 8.51 3.41 -1.36
C GLU A 101 8.73 2.58 -0.09
N HIS A 102 9.43 1.46 -0.20
CA HIS A 102 9.76 0.62 0.95
C HIS A 102 10.59 1.37 1.99
N LEU A 103 11.67 2.02 1.59
CA LEU A 103 12.54 2.76 2.50
C LEU A 103 11.78 3.87 3.22
N THR A 104 10.96 4.65 2.51
CA THR A 104 10.14 5.71 3.09
C THR A 104 9.18 5.17 4.15
N MET A 105 8.51 4.04 3.88
CA MET A 105 7.64 3.37 4.85
C MET A 105 8.41 2.86 6.08
N GLN A 106 9.64 2.34 5.91
CA GLN A 106 10.48 1.91 7.03
C GLN A 106 10.97 3.10 7.86
N ILE A 107 11.32 4.22 7.25
CA ILE A 107 11.69 5.46 7.96
C ILE A 107 10.47 5.98 8.74
N ALA A 108 9.30 6.05 8.13
CA ALA A 108 8.05 6.46 8.80
C ALA A 108 7.83 5.64 10.07
N ARG A 109 7.98 4.32 9.97
CA ARG A 109 7.75 3.39 11.09
C ARG A 109 8.86 3.41 12.13
N GLN A 110 10.12 3.21 11.69
CA GLN A 110 11.23 2.92 12.61
C GLN A 110 11.84 4.19 13.22
N VAL A 111 11.78 5.32 12.51
CA VAL A 111 12.35 6.58 12.97
C VAL A 111 11.28 7.49 13.56
N PHE A 112 10.16 7.63 12.88
CA PHE A 112 9.11 8.57 13.29
C PHE A 112 7.98 7.91 14.10
N GLY A 113 7.95 6.59 14.24
CA GLY A 113 6.90 5.87 14.97
C GLY A 113 5.51 6.09 14.37
N ILE A 114 5.42 6.26 13.05
CA ILE A 114 4.16 6.31 12.31
C ILE A 114 3.74 4.87 12.04
N GLU A 115 2.51 4.53 12.40
CA GLU A 115 1.95 3.23 12.08
C GLU A 115 1.80 3.09 10.56
N THR A 116 2.37 2.02 10.00
CA THR A 116 2.34 1.76 8.56
C THR A 116 1.79 0.37 8.27
N ALA A 117 1.22 0.18 7.09
CA ALA A 117 0.94 -1.16 6.58
C ALA A 117 2.22 -2.00 6.58
N GLU A 118 2.10 -3.31 6.85
CA GLU A 118 3.24 -4.21 6.75
C GLU A 118 3.69 -4.30 5.30
N ASN A 119 4.98 -4.09 5.05
CA ASN A 119 5.52 -3.96 3.70
C ASN A 119 6.94 -4.51 3.58
N GLY A 120 7.37 -4.71 2.35
CA GLY A 120 8.71 -5.19 2.04
C GLY A 120 8.98 -5.19 0.55
N LEU A 121 10.22 -5.47 0.19
CA LEU A 121 10.60 -5.80 -1.17
C LEU A 121 10.40 -7.30 -1.41
N ILE A 122 10.00 -7.63 -2.61
CA ILE A 122 9.99 -8.97 -3.17
C ILE A 122 10.58 -8.90 -4.58
N PHE A 123 11.16 -9.98 -5.04
CA PHE A 123 11.85 -9.99 -6.33
C PHE A 123 11.14 -10.94 -7.29
N PHE A 124 11.05 -10.55 -8.53
CA PHE A 124 10.65 -11.44 -9.60
C PHE A 124 11.74 -12.48 -9.87
N LYS A 125 11.40 -13.59 -10.53
CA LYS A 125 12.34 -14.66 -10.87
C LYS A 125 13.54 -14.17 -11.70
N ASN A 126 13.32 -13.18 -12.55
CA ASN A 126 14.37 -12.50 -13.34
C ASN A 126 15.13 -11.40 -12.57
N GLY A 127 14.94 -11.28 -11.25
CA GLY A 127 15.65 -10.35 -10.37
C GLY A 127 15.06 -8.95 -10.23
N GLY A 128 14.04 -8.60 -11.01
CA GLY A 128 13.38 -7.28 -10.89
C GLY A 128 12.72 -7.10 -9.51
N PRO A 129 12.94 -5.97 -8.80
CA PRO A 129 12.28 -5.71 -7.53
C PRO A 129 10.83 -5.27 -7.70
N ALA A 130 10.00 -5.58 -6.70
CA ALA A 130 8.67 -5.04 -6.54
C ALA A 130 8.43 -4.67 -5.08
N TYR A 131 7.64 -3.64 -4.84
CA TYR A 131 7.13 -3.32 -3.51
C TYR A 131 5.91 -4.20 -3.21
N LEU A 132 5.91 -4.81 -2.05
CA LEU A 132 4.80 -5.64 -1.56
C LEU A 132 4.26 -5.03 -0.27
N THR A 133 2.96 -4.79 -0.22
CA THR A 133 2.31 -4.33 1.01
C THR A 133 1.12 -5.22 1.37
N LYS A 134 1.01 -5.54 2.67
CA LYS A 134 -0.14 -6.27 3.20
C LYS A 134 -1.32 -5.31 3.31
N ARG A 135 -2.50 -5.74 2.88
CA ARG A 135 -3.72 -4.95 2.99
C ARG A 135 -4.18 -4.90 4.45
N PHE A 136 -4.30 -3.71 4.98
CA PHE A 136 -4.82 -3.45 6.33
C PHE A 136 -6.36 -3.36 6.35
N ASP A 137 -6.99 -3.14 5.19
CA ASP A 137 -8.43 -3.03 5.03
C ASP A 137 -9.14 -4.40 4.90
N VAL A 138 -8.38 -5.50 4.96
CA VAL A 138 -8.91 -6.87 4.85
C VAL A 138 -8.83 -7.55 6.21
N LYS A 139 -9.99 -8.03 6.69
CA LYS A 139 -10.12 -8.81 7.93
C LYS A 139 -9.57 -10.23 7.72
N GLU A 140 -9.34 -10.95 8.82
CA GLU A 140 -8.82 -12.33 8.75
C GLU A 140 -9.78 -13.28 7.99
N ASN A 141 -11.09 -13.04 8.06
CA ASN A 141 -12.11 -13.81 7.33
C ASN A 141 -12.25 -13.42 5.85
N GLY A 142 -11.38 -12.51 5.33
CA GLY A 142 -11.39 -12.04 3.96
C GLY A 142 -12.44 -10.95 3.63
N SER A 143 -13.28 -10.55 4.59
CA SER A 143 -14.14 -9.37 4.42
C SER A 143 -13.32 -8.08 4.57
N LYS A 144 -13.86 -6.94 4.14
CA LYS A 144 -13.20 -5.65 4.30
C LYS A 144 -13.75 -4.89 5.50
N TRP A 145 -12.90 -4.08 6.11
CA TRP A 145 -13.33 -3.00 6.99
C TRP A 145 -14.04 -1.92 6.16
N ALA A 146 -15.03 -1.25 6.76
CA ALA A 146 -15.59 -0.06 6.16
C ALA A 146 -14.53 1.04 6.14
N GLN A 147 -14.42 1.73 5.01
CA GLN A 147 -13.44 2.79 4.82
C GLN A 147 -14.06 3.89 3.95
N GLU A 148 -13.86 5.15 4.34
CA GLU A 148 -14.34 6.31 3.59
C GLU A 148 -13.23 7.35 3.45
N ASP A 149 -12.96 7.82 2.24
CA ASP A 149 -11.96 8.85 2.01
C ASP A 149 -12.47 10.26 2.37
N PHE A 150 -11.53 11.16 2.68
CA PHE A 150 -11.89 12.51 3.12
C PHE A 150 -12.50 13.37 2.01
N ALA A 151 -12.28 13.09 0.73
CA ALA A 151 -12.98 13.78 -0.35
C ALA A 151 -14.48 13.42 -0.32
N SER A 152 -14.80 12.13 -0.14
CA SER A 152 -16.18 11.67 0.04
C SER A 152 -16.82 12.25 1.30
N LEU A 153 -16.12 12.24 2.44
CA LEU A 153 -16.61 12.85 3.70
C LEU A 153 -16.88 14.34 3.58
N ALA A 154 -16.13 15.04 2.72
CA ALA A 154 -16.34 16.46 2.38
C ALA A 154 -17.43 16.69 1.32
N GLY A 155 -18.08 15.64 0.81
CA GLY A 155 -19.09 15.73 -0.25
C GLY A 155 -18.52 16.11 -1.62
N ARG A 156 -17.22 15.84 -1.85
CA ARG A 156 -16.53 16.19 -3.10
C ARG A 156 -16.51 15.02 -4.06
N THR A 157 -17.01 15.28 -5.25
CA THR A 157 -17.04 14.31 -6.35
C THR A 157 -16.68 15.03 -7.66
N PRO A 158 -16.36 14.30 -8.74
CA PRO A 158 -16.18 14.92 -10.05
C PRO A 158 -17.38 15.79 -10.48
N GLN A 159 -18.60 15.39 -10.11
CA GLN A 159 -19.82 16.11 -10.45
C GLN A 159 -19.96 17.43 -9.69
N THR A 160 -19.49 17.51 -8.45
CA THR A 160 -19.64 18.69 -7.60
C THR A 160 -18.48 19.68 -7.70
N HIS A 161 -17.26 19.19 -7.97
CA HIS A 161 -16.02 19.98 -7.93
C HIS A 161 -15.09 19.77 -9.15
N GLY A 162 -15.57 19.09 -10.22
CA GLY A 162 -14.77 18.81 -11.41
C GLY A 162 -13.71 17.71 -11.19
N GLU A 163 -12.88 17.47 -12.19
CA GLU A 163 -11.89 16.38 -12.17
C GLU A 163 -10.82 16.54 -11.06
N ASP A 164 -10.51 17.76 -10.68
CA ASP A 164 -9.52 18.08 -9.64
C ASP A 164 -10.10 18.10 -8.22
N PHE A 165 -11.31 17.58 -8.01
CA PHE A 165 -12.03 17.57 -6.73
C PHE A 165 -11.21 17.04 -5.56
N LYS A 166 -10.29 16.13 -5.80
CA LYS A 166 -9.43 15.53 -4.78
C LYS A 166 -8.36 16.49 -4.23
N TYR A 167 -8.01 17.54 -4.98
CA TYR A 167 -7.03 18.56 -4.58
C TYR A 167 -7.69 19.80 -3.96
N VAL A 168 -9.02 19.88 -3.97
CA VAL A 168 -9.75 21.01 -3.37
C VAL A 168 -9.70 20.88 -1.85
N GLY A 169 -9.39 21.98 -1.16
CA GLY A 169 -9.36 22.06 0.30
C GLY A 169 -7.97 22.27 0.89
N ASN A 170 -7.88 22.18 2.20
CA ASN A 170 -6.64 22.38 2.96
C ASN A 170 -6.56 21.42 4.15
N TYR A 171 -5.38 21.28 4.74
CA TYR A 171 -5.18 20.34 5.85
C TYR A 171 -5.99 20.67 7.12
N LEU A 172 -6.36 21.95 7.37
CA LEU A 172 -7.21 22.29 8.51
C LEU A 172 -8.61 21.67 8.40
N GLU A 173 -9.10 21.52 7.17
CA GLU A 173 -10.37 20.87 6.91
C GLU A 173 -10.34 19.38 7.24
N LEU A 174 -9.20 18.69 7.04
CA LEU A 174 -9.04 17.31 7.50
C LEU A 174 -9.26 17.18 9.00
N PHE A 175 -8.71 18.11 9.80
CA PHE A 175 -8.94 18.11 11.25
C PHE A 175 -10.41 18.40 11.62
N THR A 176 -11.08 19.26 10.86
CA THR A 176 -12.50 19.54 11.06
C THR A 176 -13.35 18.31 10.81
N LEU A 177 -13.10 17.61 9.71
CA LEU A 177 -13.79 16.37 9.36
C LEU A 177 -13.44 15.24 10.36
N LEU A 178 -12.17 15.12 10.75
CA LEU A 178 -11.74 14.15 11.75
C LEU A 178 -12.50 14.38 13.08
N LYS A 179 -12.57 15.62 13.55
CA LYS A 179 -13.30 15.99 14.78
C LYS A 179 -14.79 15.67 14.71
N LYS A 180 -15.39 15.80 13.52
CA LYS A 180 -16.81 15.52 13.29
C LYS A 180 -17.14 14.04 13.34
N HIS A 181 -16.23 13.19 12.83
CA HIS A 181 -16.53 11.78 12.57
C HIS A 181 -15.84 10.80 13.52
N VAL A 182 -14.81 11.23 14.28
CA VAL A 182 -13.98 10.33 15.09
C VAL A 182 -14.07 10.71 16.57
N PRO A 183 -14.68 9.86 17.42
CA PRO A 183 -14.76 10.10 18.86
C PRO A 183 -13.39 10.26 19.54
N ALA A 184 -12.38 9.50 19.09
CA ALA A 184 -11.00 9.54 19.58
C ALA A 184 -10.18 10.70 18.99
N TYR A 185 -10.82 11.79 18.55
CA TYR A 185 -10.20 12.94 17.91
C TYR A 185 -8.91 13.45 18.57
N PRO A 186 -8.79 13.58 19.92
CA PRO A 186 -7.57 14.09 20.53
C PRO A 186 -6.32 13.25 20.19
N VAL A 187 -6.48 11.94 20.09
CA VAL A 187 -5.39 11.01 19.76
C VAL A 187 -5.16 10.98 18.25
N GLU A 188 -6.22 10.85 17.48
CA GLU A 188 -6.14 10.72 16.02
C GLU A 188 -5.68 12.03 15.35
N SER A 189 -5.96 13.19 15.94
CA SER A 189 -5.44 14.47 15.44
C SER A 189 -3.91 14.59 15.55
N ILE A 190 -3.31 14.01 16.59
CA ILE A 190 -1.85 13.97 16.73
C ILE A 190 -1.24 13.04 15.65
N LYS A 191 -1.86 11.89 15.38
CA LYS A 191 -1.43 10.98 14.31
C LYS A 191 -1.52 11.65 12.94
N LEU A 192 -2.64 12.34 12.67
CA LEU A 192 -2.84 13.08 11.42
C LEU A 192 -1.79 14.19 11.27
N MET A 193 -1.53 14.99 12.30
CA MET A 193 -0.50 16.05 12.27
C MET A 193 0.87 15.46 11.97
N LYS A 194 1.24 14.36 12.65
CA LYS A 194 2.52 13.67 12.42
C LYS A 194 2.64 13.19 10.97
N LEU A 195 1.58 12.62 10.41
CA LEU A 195 1.53 12.17 9.03
C LEU A 195 1.67 13.33 8.02
N ILE A 196 0.98 14.45 8.25
CA ILE A 196 1.07 15.65 7.41
C ILE A 196 2.52 16.20 7.42
N LEU A 197 3.13 16.33 8.59
CA LEU A 197 4.51 16.79 8.73
C LEU A 197 5.50 15.83 8.03
N PHE A 198 5.31 14.53 8.17
CA PHE A 198 6.11 13.53 7.49
C PHE A 198 5.98 13.66 5.97
N ASN A 199 4.75 13.73 5.44
CA ASN A 199 4.48 13.91 4.01
C ASN A 199 5.17 15.18 3.47
N TYR A 200 5.13 16.27 4.23
CA TYR A 200 5.80 17.52 3.86
C TYR A 200 7.33 17.34 3.80
N MET A 201 7.94 16.78 4.86
CA MET A 201 9.40 16.57 4.92
C MET A 201 9.91 15.62 3.83
N PHE A 202 9.11 14.62 3.45
CA PHE A 202 9.46 13.64 2.43
C PHE A 202 8.95 14.00 1.03
N SER A 203 8.46 15.24 0.84
CA SER A 203 8.01 15.77 -0.45
C SER A 203 6.95 14.89 -1.13
N ASN A 204 6.01 14.33 -0.34
CA ASN A 204 4.89 13.58 -0.87
C ASN A 204 3.86 14.51 -1.50
N GLY A 205 4.00 14.79 -2.79
CA GLY A 205 3.10 15.65 -3.56
C GLY A 205 1.72 15.03 -3.84
N ASP A 206 1.52 13.74 -3.55
CA ASP A 206 0.26 13.04 -3.79
C ASP A 206 -0.64 12.97 -2.52
N ALA A 207 -0.33 13.76 -1.49
CA ALA A 207 -1.09 13.79 -0.23
C ALA A 207 -2.37 14.63 -0.36
N HIS A 208 -3.27 14.25 -1.26
CA HIS A 208 -4.58 14.87 -1.47
C HIS A 208 -5.70 14.18 -0.67
N PHE A 209 -6.91 14.76 -0.63
CA PHE A 209 -8.04 14.31 0.20
C PHE A 209 -8.47 12.85 0.00
N LYS A 210 -8.31 12.29 -1.20
CA LYS A 210 -8.59 10.86 -1.45
C LYS A 210 -7.54 9.90 -0.90
N ASN A 211 -6.37 10.41 -0.52
CA ASN A 211 -5.31 9.59 0.07
C ASN A 211 -5.34 9.58 1.61
N PHE A 212 -6.26 10.34 2.21
CA PHE A 212 -6.61 10.24 3.61
C PHE A 212 -7.96 9.55 3.75
N SER A 213 -8.09 8.62 4.68
CA SER A 213 -9.33 7.88 4.90
C SER A 213 -9.55 7.60 6.37
N LEU A 214 -10.81 7.50 6.76
CA LEU A 214 -11.21 6.87 8.01
C LEU A 214 -11.49 5.40 7.74
N ILE A 215 -11.09 4.55 8.67
CA ILE A 215 -11.36 3.12 8.63
C ILE A 215 -12.03 2.71 9.94
N GLU A 216 -13.11 1.94 9.83
CA GLU A 216 -13.75 1.35 10.99
C GLU A 216 -12.83 0.29 11.62
N THR A 217 -12.69 0.31 12.93
CA THR A 217 -11.91 -0.68 13.67
C THR A 217 -12.77 -1.36 14.72
N PRO A 218 -12.33 -2.50 15.33
CA PRO A 218 -13.08 -3.13 16.42
C PRO A 218 -13.27 -2.24 17.65
N LEU A 219 -12.53 -1.15 17.73
CA LEU A 219 -12.60 -0.19 18.84
C LEU A 219 -13.38 1.08 18.48
N GLY A 220 -13.99 1.14 17.31
CA GLY A 220 -14.72 2.30 16.78
C GLY A 220 -14.03 3.00 15.65
#